data_32fec2fbd4fbd213155517c7485ab45d
#
_entry.id   32fec2fbd4fbd213155517c7485ab45d
#
_cell.length_a   1.000
_cell.length_b   1.000
_cell.length_c   1.000
_cell.angle_alpha   90.00
_cell.angle_beta   90.00
_cell.angle_gamma   90.00
#
_symmetry.space_group_name_H-M   'P 1'
#
loop_
_entity.id
_entity.type
_entity.pdbx_description
1 polymer ?
#
loop_
_entity_poly.entity_id
_entity_poly.type
_entity_poly.pdbx_seq_one_letter_code
_entity_poly.pdbx_strand_id
1 'polypeptide(L)'
;MKKILFAASECVPFIKTGGLADVVGSLPKSFDKEEYDVRVIIPKYMCIDQKWKDQMTYIDHFYMDLCWRKQYVGIMELEYEGVKIYFIDNEYYFGGEKPYSDARYDLEKFAFFSRAVLSALPVIDFRPDVIHCHDWHTGLIPVYLKDSFASGEFYQGIKTIMTIHNLKFQGVWDIDTIKDIAGLSDYYFTSDKLKDYDNGNYLKGGIVYADMVTTVSDTYAEEIKTPFFGEGLDGLLRARSNCLRGIVNGIDYDEYNPATDKYIDKNFSKANFRKEKVKNKTALQKELGLEVNPKKMMIGIVSRLTDQKGFDLISCVMDEMCQ
;
A
#
# COMPACT_ATOMS: atom_id res chain seq x y z
N MET A 1 -24.71 -2.86 -8.76
CA MET A 1 -23.27 -3.18 -8.59
C MET A 1 -22.60 -2.02 -7.87
N LYS A 2 -21.93 -2.28 -6.74
CA LYS A 2 -21.18 -1.25 -6.00
C LYS A 2 -19.81 -1.06 -6.65
N LYS A 3 -19.36 0.19 -6.74
CA LYS A 3 -18.09 0.56 -7.37
C LYS A 3 -17.04 0.87 -6.29
N ILE A 4 -15.90 0.21 -6.34
CA ILE A 4 -14.82 0.37 -5.37
C ILE A 4 -13.53 0.69 -6.12
N LEU A 5 -12.83 1.75 -5.72
CA LEU A 5 -11.51 2.08 -6.22
C LEU A 5 -10.46 1.85 -5.14
N PHE A 6 -9.52 0.96 -5.36
CA PHE A 6 -8.31 0.82 -4.55
C PHE A 6 -7.27 1.84 -5.03
N ALA A 7 -6.84 2.73 -4.17
CA ALA A 7 -5.78 3.68 -4.43
C ALA A 7 -4.56 3.34 -3.57
N ALA A 8 -3.42 3.06 -4.20
CA ALA A 8 -2.23 2.61 -3.50
C ALA A 8 -0.94 3.05 -4.20
N SER A 9 0.17 3.03 -3.48
CA SER A 9 1.50 3.28 -4.04
C SER A 9 2.10 2.06 -4.75
N GLU A 10 1.62 0.85 -4.47
CA GLU A 10 2.15 -0.40 -5.00
C GLU A 10 1.01 -1.38 -5.30
N CYS A 11 1.24 -2.29 -6.26
CA CYS A 11 0.35 -3.39 -6.59
C CYS A 11 1.14 -4.48 -7.34
N VAL A 12 1.10 -5.73 -6.86
CA VAL A 12 1.63 -6.86 -7.65
C VAL A 12 0.74 -7.09 -8.89
N PRO A 13 1.30 -7.52 -10.04
CA PRO A 13 2.72 -7.86 -10.27
C PRO A 13 3.56 -6.69 -10.80
N PHE A 14 3.07 -5.45 -10.76
CA PHE A 14 3.68 -4.29 -11.40
C PHE A 14 4.82 -3.71 -10.58
N ILE A 15 4.60 -3.52 -9.28
CA ILE A 15 5.56 -2.93 -8.36
C ILE A 15 5.34 -3.46 -6.95
N LYS A 16 6.42 -3.88 -6.27
CA LYS A 16 6.38 -4.42 -4.91
C LYS A 16 7.62 -4.05 -4.12
N THR A 17 7.43 -3.49 -2.94
CA THR A 17 8.47 -3.33 -1.91
C THR A 17 8.06 -3.96 -0.58
N GLY A 18 6.78 -4.21 -0.38
CA GLY A 18 6.23 -4.77 0.86
C GLY A 18 4.88 -5.47 0.69
N GLY A 19 4.27 -5.85 1.81
CA GLY A 19 3.01 -6.59 1.82
C GLY A 19 1.79 -5.79 1.35
N LEU A 20 1.88 -4.45 1.32
CA LEU A 20 0.84 -3.61 0.75
C LEU A 20 0.56 -4.01 -0.71
N ALA A 21 1.62 -4.21 -1.50
CA ALA A 21 1.49 -4.60 -2.90
C ALA A 21 0.75 -5.94 -3.09
N ASP A 22 1.00 -6.91 -2.20
CA ASP A 22 0.31 -8.21 -2.23
C ASP A 22 -1.19 -8.04 -1.98
N VAL A 23 -1.56 -7.23 -0.99
CA VAL A 23 -2.98 -6.96 -0.68
C VAL A 23 -3.68 -6.27 -1.84
N VAL A 24 -3.08 -5.23 -2.41
CA VAL A 24 -3.68 -4.45 -3.50
C VAL A 24 -3.78 -5.26 -4.80
N GLY A 25 -2.87 -6.19 -5.04
CA GLY A 25 -2.92 -7.06 -6.22
C GLY A 25 -3.82 -8.28 -6.07
N SER A 26 -4.12 -8.71 -4.83
CA SER A 26 -4.86 -9.95 -4.59
C SER A 26 -6.30 -9.72 -4.12
N LEU A 27 -6.53 -8.80 -3.17
CA LEU A 27 -7.86 -8.56 -2.61
C LEU A 27 -8.90 -8.14 -3.67
N PRO A 28 -8.62 -7.26 -4.64
CA PRO A 28 -9.59 -6.90 -5.68
C PRO A 28 -10.15 -8.08 -6.48
N LYS A 29 -9.35 -9.12 -6.67
CA LYS A 29 -9.74 -10.33 -7.41
C LYS A 29 -10.76 -11.19 -6.67
N SER A 30 -10.82 -11.07 -5.34
CA SER A 30 -11.68 -11.89 -4.49
C SER A 30 -13.11 -11.38 -4.35
N PHE A 31 -13.40 -10.18 -4.85
CA PHE A 31 -14.76 -9.63 -4.85
C PHE A 31 -15.64 -10.32 -5.92
N ASP A 32 -16.89 -10.55 -5.54
CA ASP A 32 -17.88 -11.03 -6.50
C ASP A 32 -18.14 -9.99 -7.60
N LYS A 33 -17.80 -10.33 -8.83
CA LYS A 33 -17.92 -9.43 -9.99
C LYS A 33 -19.36 -9.15 -10.41
N GLU A 34 -20.34 -9.91 -9.93
CA GLU A 34 -21.75 -9.63 -10.16
C GLU A 34 -22.26 -8.53 -9.21
N GLU A 35 -21.66 -8.41 -8.01
CA GLU A 35 -22.03 -7.43 -7.01
C GLU A 35 -21.16 -6.17 -7.01
N TYR A 36 -19.86 -6.32 -7.36
CA TYR A 36 -18.84 -5.26 -7.22
C TYR A 36 -18.07 -5.01 -8.51
N ASP A 37 -17.94 -3.74 -8.92
CA ASP A 37 -16.95 -3.27 -9.89
C ASP A 37 -15.75 -2.72 -9.10
N VAL A 38 -14.71 -3.55 -8.96
CA VAL A 38 -13.50 -3.20 -8.21
C VAL A 38 -12.39 -2.87 -9.17
N ARG A 39 -11.81 -1.68 -9.03
CA ARG A 39 -10.70 -1.19 -9.85
C ARG A 39 -9.56 -0.73 -8.96
N VAL A 40 -8.36 -0.68 -9.52
CA VAL A 40 -7.14 -0.24 -8.84
C VAL A 40 -6.55 0.96 -9.55
N ILE A 41 -5.95 1.89 -8.80
CA ILE A 41 -5.19 3.01 -9.35
C ILE A 41 -3.87 3.15 -8.60
N ILE A 42 -2.75 3.16 -9.34
CA ILE A 42 -1.39 3.27 -8.82
C ILE A 42 -0.57 4.26 -9.66
N PRO A 43 0.58 4.74 -9.16
CA PRO A 43 1.53 5.49 -9.99
C PRO A 43 2.14 4.61 -11.08
N LYS A 44 2.36 5.18 -12.27
CA LYS A 44 3.14 4.57 -13.34
C LYS A 44 4.62 4.82 -13.14
N TYR A 45 5.26 4.05 -12.28
CA TYR A 45 6.70 4.17 -12.06
C TYR A 45 7.51 3.73 -13.27
N MET A 46 8.61 4.43 -13.54
CA MET A 46 9.55 4.04 -14.61
C MET A 46 10.21 2.69 -14.35
N CYS A 47 10.36 2.28 -13.08
CA CYS A 47 10.89 0.98 -12.69
C CYS A 47 9.92 -0.20 -12.85
N ILE A 48 8.68 0.02 -13.28
CA ILE A 48 7.79 -1.08 -13.70
C ILE A 48 8.39 -1.77 -14.92
N ASP A 49 8.41 -3.10 -14.91
CA ASP A 49 8.95 -3.91 -16.02
C ASP A 49 8.33 -3.50 -17.36
N GLN A 50 9.18 -3.42 -18.41
CA GLN A 50 8.76 -3.01 -19.75
C GLN A 50 7.62 -3.88 -20.30
N LYS A 51 7.64 -5.18 -20.01
CA LYS A 51 6.56 -6.11 -20.41
C LYS A 51 5.15 -5.68 -19.97
N TRP A 52 5.04 -4.97 -18.83
CA TRP A 52 3.77 -4.43 -18.36
C TRP A 52 3.44 -3.10 -19.03
N LYS A 53 4.44 -2.24 -19.18
CA LYS A 53 4.27 -0.95 -19.86
C LYS A 53 3.81 -1.11 -21.31
N ASP A 54 4.30 -2.14 -22.01
CA ASP A 54 3.93 -2.46 -23.39
C ASP A 54 2.45 -2.91 -23.53
N GLN A 55 1.83 -3.34 -22.44
CA GLN A 55 0.43 -3.76 -22.40
C GLN A 55 -0.52 -2.63 -21.96
N MET A 56 0.02 -1.52 -21.46
CA MET A 56 -0.80 -0.39 -21.02
C MET A 56 -1.38 0.35 -22.22
N THR A 57 -2.66 0.64 -22.14
CA THR A 57 -3.35 1.49 -23.13
C THR A 57 -3.49 2.90 -22.58
N TYR A 58 -3.11 3.88 -23.37
CA TYR A 58 -3.32 5.29 -23.04
C TYR A 58 -4.81 5.64 -23.15
N ILE A 59 -5.34 6.31 -22.12
CA ILE A 59 -6.73 6.79 -22.07
C ILE A 59 -6.79 8.26 -22.45
N ASP A 60 -6.19 9.12 -21.63
CA ASP A 60 -6.24 10.57 -21.78
C ASP A 60 -5.21 11.25 -20.88
N HIS A 61 -5.13 12.57 -20.94
CA HIS A 61 -4.35 13.39 -20.04
C HIS A 61 -5.03 14.73 -19.76
N PHE A 62 -4.62 15.33 -18.66
CA PHE A 62 -5.03 16.70 -18.30
C PHE A 62 -3.90 17.39 -17.51
N TYR A 63 -4.06 18.68 -17.28
CA TYR A 63 -3.20 19.42 -16.38
C TYR A 63 -3.96 19.77 -15.11
N MET A 64 -3.31 19.58 -13.97
CA MET A 64 -3.88 19.78 -12.64
C MET A 64 -3.01 20.75 -11.85
N ASP A 65 -3.66 21.63 -11.10
CA ASP A 65 -2.95 22.51 -10.16
C ASP A 65 -2.68 21.74 -8.84
N LEU A 66 -1.41 21.69 -8.48
CA LEU A 66 -0.95 21.24 -7.17
C LEU A 66 -0.36 22.46 -6.44
N CYS A 67 -1.17 23.11 -5.62
CA CYS A 67 -0.88 24.44 -5.09
C CYS A 67 -0.60 25.43 -6.25
N TRP A 68 0.59 26.00 -6.34
CA TRP A 68 1.00 26.91 -7.41
C TRP A 68 1.61 26.18 -8.63
N ARG A 69 1.84 24.87 -8.53
CA ARG A 69 2.44 24.05 -9.59
C ARG A 69 1.36 23.55 -10.54
N LYS A 70 1.58 23.70 -11.84
CA LYS A 70 0.73 23.09 -12.87
C LYS A 70 1.38 21.82 -13.37
N GLN A 71 0.76 20.66 -13.07
CA GLN A 71 1.33 19.35 -13.32
C GLN A 71 0.54 18.56 -14.37
N TYR A 72 1.26 17.88 -15.24
CA TYR A 72 0.71 16.91 -16.19
C TYR A 72 0.22 15.67 -15.45
N VAL A 73 -0.94 15.16 -15.84
CA VAL A 73 -1.50 13.88 -15.37
C VAL A 73 -1.90 13.07 -16.58
N GLY A 74 -1.12 12.06 -16.93
CA GLY A 74 -1.49 11.05 -17.92
C GLY A 74 -2.19 9.88 -17.25
N ILE A 75 -3.09 9.23 -17.98
CA ILE A 75 -3.82 8.05 -17.49
C ILE A 75 -3.61 6.92 -18.49
N MET A 76 -3.09 5.81 -17.97
CA MET A 76 -3.00 4.55 -18.70
C MET A 76 -3.89 3.52 -18.01
N GLU A 77 -4.34 2.50 -18.74
CA GLU A 77 -5.05 1.35 -18.17
C GLU A 77 -4.50 0.02 -18.66
N LEU A 78 -4.69 -1.00 -17.85
CA LEU A 78 -4.40 -2.39 -18.15
C LEU A 78 -5.42 -3.27 -17.41
N GLU A 79 -5.92 -4.31 -18.04
CA GLU A 79 -6.68 -5.35 -17.33
C GLU A 79 -5.75 -6.51 -16.96
N TYR A 80 -5.71 -6.85 -15.68
CA TYR A 80 -4.92 -7.96 -15.16
C TYR A 80 -5.78 -8.87 -14.28
N GLU A 81 -5.87 -10.15 -14.64
CA GLU A 81 -6.67 -11.17 -13.94
C GLU A 81 -8.14 -10.74 -13.69
N GLY A 82 -8.68 -9.99 -14.67
CA GLY A 82 -10.05 -9.50 -14.64
C GLY A 82 -10.30 -8.35 -13.68
N VAL A 83 -9.24 -7.66 -13.27
CA VAL A 83 -9.31 -6.39 -12.55
C VAL A 83 -8.75 -5.28 -13.44
N LYS A 84 -9.50 -4.19 -13.59
CA LYS A 84 -9.04 -3.00 -14.31
C LYS A 84 -8.12 -2.17 -13.42
N ILE A 85 -6.93 -1.89 -13.93
CA ILE A 85 -5.88 -1.14 -13.22
C ILE A 85 -5.54 0.10 -14.00
N TYR A 86 -5.62 1.24 -13.34
CA TYR A 86 -5.22 2.53 -13.86
C TYR A 86 -3.83 2.92 -13.35
N PHE A 87 -3.09 3.61 -14.19
CA PHE A 87 -1.76 4.11 -13.89
C PHE A 87 -1.73 5.62 -14.09
N ILE A 88 -1.40 6.36 -13.04
CA ILE A 88 -1.16 7.81 -13.13
C ILE A 88 0.26 8.05 -13.64
N ASP A 89 0.36 8.63 -14.83
CA ASP A 89 1.63 8.92 -15.50
C ASP A 89 2.08 10.36 -15.26
N ASN A 90 3.28 10.49 -14.72
CA ASN A 90 4.03 11.73 -14.64
C ASN A 90 5.52 11.39 -14.42
N GLU A 91 6.34 11.57 -15.46
CA GLU A 91 7.76 11.20 -15.41
C GLU A 91 8.56 12.01 -14.37
N TYR A 92 8.16 13.25 -14.09
CA TYR A 92 8.82 14.07 -13.07
C TYR A 92 8.69 13.42 -11.68
N TYR A 93 7.50 12.94 -11.30
CA TYR A 93 7.29 12.33 -10.00
C TYR A 93 7.62 10.84 -9.95
N PHE A 94 7.42 10.10 -11.04
CA PHE A 94 7.52 8.63 -11.05
C PHE A 94 8.68 8.10 -11.89
N GLY A 95 9.57 8.99 -12.35
CA GLY A 95 10.71 8.65 -13.21
C GLY A 95 11.91 8.02 -12.49
N GLY A 96 11.87 7.87 -11.17
CA GLY A 96 12.98 7.30 -10.40
C GLY A 96 13.17 5.79 -10.60
N GLU A 97 14.37 5.29 -10.26
CA GLU A 97 14.70 3.85 -10.29
C GLU A 97 13.95 3.03 -9.23
N LYS A 98 13.38 3.68 -8.24
CA LYS A 98 12.64 3.07 -7.12
C LYS A 98 11.37 3.86 -6.85
N PRO A 99 10.31 3.20 -6.33
CA PRO A 99 9.07 3.89 -6.01
C PRO A 99 9.21 4.91 -4.88
N TYR A 100 10.12 4.69 -3.96
CA TYR A 100 10.41 5.58 -2.83
C TYR A 100 11.84 6.08 -2.89
N SER A 101 12.03 7.37 -2.54
CA SER A 101 13.29 8.06 -2.66
C SER A 101 13.60 8.91 -1.42
N ASP A 102 13.78 10.20 -1.59
CA ASP A 102 13.92 11.17 -0.50
C ASP A 102 12.57 11.53 0.12
N ALA A 103 12.52 11.61 1.45
CA ALA A 103 11.28 11.79 2.19
C ALA A 103 10.50 13.06 1.78
N ARG A 104 11.20 14.19 1.55
CA ARG A 104 10.56 15.45 1.13
C ARG A 104 9.99 15.34 -0.29
N TYR A 105 10.73 14.72 -1.20
CA TYR A 105 10.29 14.51 -2.57
C TYR A 105 9.09 13.53 -2.62
N ASP A 106 9.11 12.50 -1.80
CA ASP A 106 8.00 11.54 -1.71
C ASP A 106 6.73 12.20 -1.17
N LEU A 107 6.81 13.20 -0.28
CA LEU A 107 5.64 13.96 0.16
C LEU A 107 4.98 14.70 -1.01
N GLU A 108 5.74 15.39 -1.84
CA GLU A 108 5.20 16.08 -3.02
C GLU A 108 4.64 15.10 -4.05
N LYS A 109 5.37 14.01 -4.32
CA LYS A 109 4.96 12.91 -5.18
C LYS A 109 3.59 12.33 -4.78
N PHE A 110 3.38 12.05 -3.50
CA PHE A 110 2.14 11.44 -3.03
C PHE A 110 1.02 12.43 -2.75
N ALA A 111 1.33 13.72 -2.51
CA ALA A 111 0.32 14.78 -2.61
C ALA A 111 -0.21 14.92 -4.03
N PHE A 112 0.70 14.93 -5.02
CA PHE A 112 0.34 14.89 -6.45
C PHE A 112 -0.52 13.67 -6.76
N PHE A 113 -0.07 12.46 -6.39
CA PHE A 113 -0.81 11.23 -6.66
C PHE A 113 -2.21 11.28 -6.05
N SER A 114 -2.32 11.66 -4.77
CA SER A 114 -3.62 11.72 -4.07
C SER A 114 -4.61 12.67 -4.76
N ARG A 115 -4.14 13.83 -5.23
CA ARG A 115 -4.98 14.78 -5.96
C ARG A 115 -5.29 14.29 -7.37
N ALA A 116 -4.31 13.69 -8.07
CA ALA A 116 -4.48 13.13 -9.40
C ALA A 116 -5.51 12.01 -9.44
N VAL A 117 -5.53 11.12 -8.44
CA VAL A 117 -6.55 10.06 -8.30
C VAL A 117 -7.95 10.65 -8.36
N LEU A 118 -8.25 11.66 -7.55
CA LEU A 118 -9.58 12.29 -7.53
C LEU A 118 -9.88 13.00 -8.86
N SER A 119 -8.93 13.74 -9.42
CA SER A 119 -9.11 14.46 -10.67
C SER A 119 -9.28 13.53 -11.87
N ALA A 120 -8.74 12.32 -11.82
CA ALA A 120 -8.87 11.33 -12.89
C ALA A 120 -10.26 10.67 -12.96
N LEU A 121 -11.01 10.62 -11.85
CA LEU A 121 -12.28 9.90 -11.78
C LEU A 121 -13.29 10.29 -12.86
N PRO A 122 -13.54 11.60 -13.13
CA PRO A 122 -14.43 11.99 -14.23
C PRO A 122 -13.87 11.64 -15.61
N VAL A 123 -12.55 11.66 -15.79
CA VAL A 123 -11.90 11.38 -17.08
C VAL A 123 -12.01 9.91 -17.46
N ILE A 124 -11.90 9.01 -16.47
CA ILE A 124 -12.07 7.56 -16.67
C ILE A 124 -13.53 7.10 -16.60
N ASP A 125 -14.47 8.03 -16.49
CA ASP A 125 -15.92 7.79 -16.32
C ASP A 125 -16.20 6.74 -15.22
N PHE A 126 -15.51 6.89 -14.09
CA PHE A 126 -15.68 5.98 -12.94
C PHE A 126 -15.95 6.76 -11.67
N ARG A 127 -17.21 6.79 -11.26
CA ARG A 127 -17.63 7.35 -9.97
C ARG A 127 -17.74 6.21 -8.95
N PRO A 128 -16.75 6.04 -8.06
CA PRO A 128 -16.78 4.99 -7.05
C PRO A 128 -17.81 5.33 -5.93
N ASP A 129 -18.38 4.29 -5.32
CA ASP A 129 -19.11 4.42 -4.06
C ASP A 129 -18.12 4.53 -2.89
N VAL A 130 -16.97 3.84 -3.03
CA VAL A 130 -15.91 3.79 -2.01
C VAL A 130 -14.54 3.95 -2.66
N ILE A 131 -13.70 4.82 -2.09
CA ILE A 131 -12.26 4.85 -2.37
C ILE A 131 -11.54 4.20 -1.18
N HIS A 132 -10.83 3.11 -1.45
CA HIS A 132 -10.02 2.37 -0.48
C HIS A 132 -8.58 2.83 -0.58
N CYS A 133 -8.14 3.62 0.39
CA CYS A 133 -6.83 4.24 0.48
C CYS A 133 -5.87 3.36 1.30
N HIS A 134 -4.61 3.28 0.92
CA HIS A 134 -3.61 2.42 1.54
C HIS A 134 -2.37 3.21 1.98
N ASP A 135 -2.09 3.24 3.28
CA ASP A 135 -0.99 3.94 3.95
C ASP A 135 -0.91 5.45 3.66
N TRP A 136 0.10 6.10 4.19
CA TRP A 136 0.29 7.55 4.10
C TRP A 136 0.37 8.10 2.67
N HIS A 137 0.79 7.28 1.71
CA HIS A 137 0.91 7.64 0.30
C HIS A 137 -0.42 8.08 -0.33
N THR A 138 -1.51 7.63 0.25
CA THR A 138 -2.89 7.98 -0.15
C THR A 138 -3.65 8.72 0.94
N GLY A 139 -2.95 9.09 2.01
CA GLY A 139 -3.55 9.74 3.19
C GLY A 139 -4.22 11.08 2.88
N LEU A 140 -3.80 11.78 1.83
CA LEU A 140 -4.44 13.03 1.42
C LEU A 140 -5.70 12.85 0.56
N ILE A 141 -6.01 11.65 0.05
CA ILE A 141 -7.25 11.43 -0.72
C ILE A 141 -8.50 11.76 0.11
N PRO A 142 -8.68 11.23 1.34
CA PRO A 142 -9.82 11.60 2.18
C PRO A 142 -9.86 13.09 2.53
N VAL A 143 -8.69 13.72 2.69
CA VAL A 143 -8.58 15.16 2.99
C VAL A 143 -9.06 15.98 1.80
N TYR A 144 -8.50 15.76 0.60
CA TYR A 144 -8.88 16.47 -0.62
C TYR A 144 -10.34 16.25 -1.01
N LEU A 145 -10.88 15.04 -0.79
CA LEU A 145 -12.29 14.74 -1.06
C LEU A 145 -13.21 15.61 -0.20
N LYS A 146 -12.82 15.93 1.05
CA LYS A 146 -13.58 16.79 1.96
C LYS A 146 -13.26 18.29 1.82
N ASP A 147 -12.17 18.63 1.12
CA ASP A 147 -11.73 20.00 0.84
C ASP A 147 -12.11 20.41 -0.59
N SER A 148 -11.16 20.29 -1.49
CA SER A 148 -11.21 20.86 -2.83
C SER A 148 -12.27 20.22 -3.73
N PHE A 149 -12.66 18.97 -3.46
CA PHE A 149 -13.62 18.20 -4.26
C PHE A 149 -15.03 18.16 -3.65
N ALA A 150 -15.20 18.62 -2.40
CA ALA A 150 -16.47 18.52 -1.66
C ALA A 150 -17.66 19.22 -2.34
N SER A 151 -17.41 20.32 -3.06
CA SER A 151 -18.45 21.11 -3.75
C SER A 151 -18.91 20.51 -5.07
N GLY A 152 -18.14 19.57 -5.65
CA GLY A 152 -18.46 18.93 -6.93
C GLY A 152 -19.55 17.88 -6.79
N GLU A 153 -20.64 18.00 -7.55
CA GLU A 153 -21.75 17.04 -7.54
C GLU A 153 -21.27 15.59 -7.79
N PHE A 154 -20.30 15.41 -8.67
CA PHE A 154 -19.70 14.11 -8.98
C PHE A 154 -19.14 13.39 -7.73
N TYR A 155 -18.62 14.13 -6.77
CA TYR A 155 -17.91 13.56 -5.59
C TYR A 155 -18.81 13.38 -4.36
N GLN A 156 -20.03 13.93 -4.41
CA GLN A 156 -20.95 13.86 -3.27
C GLN A 156 -21.32 12.42 -2.93
N GLY A 157 -21.21 12.05 -1.64
CA GLY A 157 -21.56 10.72 -1.15
C GLY A 157 -20.51 9.64 -1.33
N ILE A 158 -19.39 9.90 -2.01
CA ILE A 158 -18.25 8.97 -2.06
C ILE A 158 -17.71 8.78 -0.65
N LYS A 159 -17.54 7.50 -0.25
CA LYS A 159 -16.98 7.10 1.04
C LYS A 159 -15.53 6.74 0.92
N THR A 160 -14.79 6.82 2.04
CA THR A 160 -13.37 6.47 2.07
C THR A 160 -13.07 5.47 3.17
N ILE A 161 -12.22 4.50 2.85
CA ILE A 161 -11.60 3.58 3.80
C ILE A 161 -10.10 3.87 3.81
N MET A 162 -9.50 3.97 4.99
CA MET A 162 -8.06 4.13 5.15
C MET A 162 -7.48 2.89 5.78
N THR A 163 -6.68 2.11 5.05
CA THR A 163 -5.99 0.93 5.57
C THR A 163 -4.57 1.26 5.97
N ILE A 164 -4.22 0.93 7.21
CA ILE A 164 -2.89 1.04 7.79
C ILE A 164 -2.20 -0.32 7.67
N HIS A 165 -1.20 -0.42 6.80
CA HIS A 165 -0.35 -1.61 6.70
C HIS A 165 0.87 -1.52 7.63
N ASN A 166 1.42 -0.30 7.77
CA ASN A 166 2.55 -0.05 8.66
C ASN A 166 2.49 1.37 9.23
N LEU A 167 2.12 1.47 10.49
CA LEU A 167 1.93 2.75 11.18
C LEU A 167 3.24 3.55 11.39
N LYS A 168 4.40 2.91 11.27
CA LYS A 168 5.71 3.58 11.42
C LYS A 168 5.95 4.64 10.34
N PHE A 169 5.40 4.46 9.15
CA PHE A 169 5.57 5.39 8.04
C PHE A 169 4.31 6.24 7.89
N GLN A 170 4.46 7.55 8.08
CA GLN A 170 3.30 8.44 8.24
C GLN A 170 3.28 9.62 7.26
N GLY A 171 4.39 9.90 6.56
CA GLY A 171 4.49 11.08 5.70
C GLY A 171 4.45 12.37 6.52
N VAL A 172 5.47 12.56 7.38
CA VAL A 172 5.56 13.68 8.33
C VAL A 172 6.63 14.65 7.86
N TRP A 173 6.30 15.95 7.88
CA TRP A 173 7.22 17.04 7.57
C TRP A 173 6.73 18.37 8.18
N ASP A 174 7.56 19.42 8.13
CA ASP A 174 7.15 20.73 8.60
C ASP A 174 5.89 21.25 7.89
N ILE A 175 5.07 21.98 8.62
CA ILE A 175 3.75 22.43 8.15
C ILE A 175 3.85 23.35 6.93
N ASP A 176 4.83 24.26 6.90
CA ASP A 176 4.93 25.24 5.81
C ASP A 176 5.30 24.56 4.48
N THR A 177 6.21 23.58 4.52
CA THR A 177 6.51 22.75 3.36
C THR A 177 5.29 21.96 2.89
N ILE A 178 4.55 21.33 3.81
CA ILE A 178 3.34 20.58 3.44
C ILE A 178 2.27 21.51 2.86
N LYS A 179 2.08 22.70 3.39
CA LYS A 179 1.15 23.70 2.82
C LYS A 179 1.54 24.09 1.40
N ASP A 180 2.81 24.33 1.15
CA ASP A 180 3.33 24.65 -0.20
C ASP A 180 3.17 23.48 -1.18
N ILE A 181 3.34 22.26 -0.71
CA ILE A 181 3.19 21.04 -1.53
C ILE A 181 1.72 20.71 -1.77
N ALA A 182 0.95 20.56 -0.70
CA ALA A 182 -0.40 20.02 -0.76
C ALA A 182 -1.48 21.06 -1.11
N GLY A 183 -1.18 22.35 -0.96
CA GLY A 183 -2.13 23.44 -1.19
C GLY A 183 -3.27 23.50 -0.16
N LEU A 184 -3.04 22.97 1.04
CA LEU A 184 -4.00 22.98 2.13
C LEU A 184 -3.84 24.25 2.97
N SER A 185 -4.96 24.84 3.40
CA SER A 185 -4.96 26.04 4.26
C SER A 185 -4.63 25.71 5.72
N ASP A 186 -4.36 26.75 6.53
CA ASP A 186 -4.11 26.63 7.98
C ASP A 186 -5.22 25.88 8.72
N TYR A 187 -6.44 25.89 8.19
CA TYR A 187 -7.58 25.17 8.74
C TYR A 187 -7.29 23.67 8.96
N TYR A 188 -6.45 23.07 8.11
CA TYR A 188 -6.11 21.64 8.18
C TYR A 188 -4.98 21.32 9.15
N PHE A 189 -4.23 22.34 9.66
CA PHE A 189 -3.06 22.14 10.52
C PHE A 189 -3.35 22.44 11.99
N THR A 190 -4.44 21.87 12.49
CA THR A 190 -4.79 21.88 13.92
C THR A 190 -4.59 20.50 14.54
N SER A 191 -4.48 20.40 15.86
CA SER A 191 -4.16 19.17 16.59
C SER A 191 -5.18 18.04 16.39
N ASP A 192 -6.42 18.38 16.08
CA ASP A 192 -7.51 17.46 15.75
C ASP A 192 -7.54 17.03 14.27
N LYS A 193 -6.61 17.53 13.42
CA LYS A 193 -6.54 17.26 11.99
C LYS A 193 -5.14 16.74 11.59
N LEU A 194 -4.45 17.44 10.69
CA LEU A 194 -3.16 16.99 10.16
C LEU A 194 -1.96 17.34 11.05
N LYS A 195 -2.11 18.31 11.99
CA LYS A 195 -0.98 18.72 12.82
C LYS A 195 -0.58 17.60 13.77
N ASP A 196 0.71 17.27 13.77
CA ASP A 196 1.35 16.30 14.64
C ASP A 196 2.60 16.95 15.25
N TYR A 197 2.50 17.34 16.54
CA TYR A 197 3.44 18.26 17.19
C TYR A 197 3.59 19.54 16.35
N ASP A 198 4.81 19.84 15.87
CA ASP A 198 5.09 21.01 15.02
C ASP A 198 5.09 20.70 13.52
N ASN A 199 4.71 19.49 13.16
CA ASN A 199 4.68 18.97 11.79
C ASN A 199 3.25 18.75 11.28
N GLY A 200 3.14 18.55 9.96
CA GLY A 200 1.97 17.95 9.35
C GLY A 200 2.19 16.45 9.07
N ASN A 201 1.11 15.67 9.08
CA ASN A 201 1.17 14.22 8.97
C ASN A 201 0.07 13.73 8.02
N TYR A 202 0.46 13.12 6.89
CA TYR A 202 -0.47 12.66 5.85
C TYR A 202 -1.33 11.49 6.32
N LEU A 203 -0.72 10.51 7.00
CA LEU A 203 -1.47 9.35 7.52
C LEU A 203 -2.49 9.80 8.57
N LYS A 204 -2.10 10.72 9.46
CA LYS A 204 -3.01 11.32 10.43
C LYS A 204 -4.20 11.97 9.74
N GLY A 205 -3.96 12.75 8.68
CA GLY A 205 -5.02 13.31 7.83
C GLY A 205 -5.95 12.23 7.27
N GLY A 206 -5.38 11.18 6.71
CA GLY A 206 -6.14 10.03 6.20
C GLY A 206 -7.02 9.38 7.27
N ILE A 207 -6.46 9.13 8.47
CA ILE A 207 -7.20 8.54 9.59
C ILE A 207 -8.32 9.47 10.08
N VAL A 208 -8.08 10.77 10.17
CA VAL A 208 -9.07 11.75 10.65
C VAL A 208 -10.25 11.87 9.68
N TYR A 209 -9.98 11.94 8.38
CA TYR A 209 -10.98 12.27 7.36
C TYR A 209 -11.66 11.06 6.71
N ALA A 210 -11.11 9.84 6.84
CA ALA A 210 -11.75 8.65 6.32
C ALA A 210 -13.05 8.29 7.06
N ASP A 211 -14.00 7.70 6.35
CA ASP A 211 -15.23 7.18 6.96
C ASP A 211 -14.97 5.93 7.80
N MET A 212 -14.04 5.07 7.37
CA MET A 212 -13.58 3.87 8.08
C MET A 212 -12.06 3.80 8.10
N VAL A 213 -11.51 3.23 9.15
CA VAL A 213 -10.08 2.92 9.27
C VAL A 213 -9.94 1.41 9.44
N THR A 214 -9.04 0.80 8.70
CA THR A 214 -8.73 -0.62 8.84
C THR A 214 -7.24 -0.86 9.03
N THR A 215 -6.89 -2.01 9.57
CA THR A 215 -5.51 -2.48 9.65
C THR A 215 -5.45 -3.99 9.45
N VAL A 216 -4.25 -4.55 9.39
CA VAL A 216 -3.97 -5.87 8.84
C VAL A 216 -4.11 -7.05 9.80
N SER A 217 -4.60 -6.82 11.02
CA SER A 217 -5.05 -7.90 11.93
C SER A 217 -5.88 -7.33 13.09
N ASP A 218 -6.72 -8.16 13.71
CA ASP A 218 -7.47 -7.78 14.91
C ASP A 218 -6.53 -7.42 16.06
N THR A 219 -5.48 -8.21 16.27
CA THR A 219 -4.46 -7.94 17.29
C THR A 219 -3.79 -6.59 17.06
N TYR A 220 -3.37 -6.32 15.83
CA TYR A 220 -2.72 -5.04 15.50
C TYR A 220 -3.66 -3.85 15.69
N ALA A 221 -4.96 -4.00 15.41
CA ALA A 221 -5.96 -2.96 15.69
C ALA A 221 -6.05 -2.59 17.19
N GLU A 222 -5.76 -3.53 18.08
CA GLU A 222 -5.67 -3.26 19.53
C GLU A 222 -4.28 -2.70 19.92
N GLU A 223 -3.20 -3.26 19.39
CA GLU A 223 -1.83 -2.83 19.67
C GLU A 223 -1.58 -1.36 19.31
N ILE A 224 -2.00 -0.92 18.12
CA ILE A 224 -1.78 0.47 17.67
C ILE A 224 -2.56 1.52 18.48
N LYS A 225 -3.48 1.12 19.33
CA LYS A 225 -4.14 2.00 20.30
C LYS A 225 -3.33 2.21 21.59
N THR A 226 -2.20 1.52 21.73
CA THR A 226 -1.31 1.64 22.90
C THR A 226 -0.12 2.57 22.59
N PRO A 227 0.44 3.27 23.61
CA PRO A 227 1.58 4.16 23.38
C PRO A 227 2.81 3.46 22.78
N PHE A 228 3.01 2.17 23.07
CA PHE A 228 4.18 1.42 22.62
C PHE A 228 4.14 1.13 21.11
N PHE A 229 2.97 0.77 20.56
CA PHE A 229 2.81 0.42 19.14
C PHE A 229 2.14 1.52 18.30
N GLY A 230 1.64 2.56 18.95
CA GLY A 230 0.84 3.60 18.30
C GLY A 230 1.64 4.65 17.54
N GLU A 231 2.98 4.61 17.60
CA GLU A 231 3.88 5.53 16.85
C GLU A 231 3.45 7.01 16.97
N GLY A 232 2.98 7.42 18.16
CA GLY A 232 2.46 8.75 18.45
C GLY A 232 1.00 9.01 18.04
N LEU A 233 0.35 8.09 17.34
CA LEU A 233 -1.05 8.21 16.92
C LEU A 233 -2.04 7.39 17.78
N ASP A 234 -1.59 6.77 18.88
CA ASP A 234 -2.41 5.93 19.75
C ASP A 234 -3.64 6.66 20.30
N GLY A 235 -3.50 7.94 20.68
CA GLY A 235 -4.62 8.76 21.14
C GLY A 235 -5.68 8.98 20.06
N LEU A 236 -5.28 9.26 18.83
CA LEU A 236 -6.17 9.37 17.67
C LEU A 236 -6.86 8.04 17.38
N LEU A 237 -6.10 6.93 17.38
CA LEU A 237 -6.64 5.61 17.08
C LEU A 237 -7.63 5.11 18.16
N ARG A 238 -7.42 5.47 19.42
CA ARG A 238 -8.44 5.29 20.48
C ARG A 238 -9.70 6.11 20.22
N ALA A 239 -9.54 7.38 19.84
CA ALA A 239 -10.68 8.26 19.51
C ALA A 239 -11.47 7.76 18.29
N ARG A 240 -10.80 7.05 17.35
CA ARG A 240 -11.39 6.46 16.15
C ARG A 240 -11.76 4.97 16.31
N SER A 241 -11.74 4.43 17.51
CA SER A 241 -12.00 2.99 17.77
C SER A 241 -13.37 2.49 17.29
N ASN A 242 -14.38 3.36 17.23
CA ASN A 242 -15.70 3.03 16.71
C ASN A 242 -15.70 2.67 15.20
N CYS A 243 -14.77 3.19 14.44
CA CYS A 243 -14.62 2.94 13.01
C CYS A 243 -13.28 2.26 12.62
N LEU A 244 -12.46 1.87 13.61
CA LEU A 244 -11.27 1.06 13.40
C LEU A 244 -11.61 -0.43 13.41
N ARG A 245 -11.11 -1.18 12.40
CA ARG A 245 -11.30 -2.64 12.31
C ARG A 245 -9.98 -3.31 11.92
N GLY A 246 -9.65 -4.43 12.54
CA GLY A 246 -8.62 -5.36 12.10
C GLY A 246 -9.19 -6.32 11.06
N ILE A 247 -8.44 -6.58 9.99
CA ILE A 247 -8.79 -7.58 8.98
C ILE A 247 -7.50 -8.31 8.61
N VAL A 248 -7.42 -9.59 8.94
CA VAL A 248 -6.23 -10.41 8.62
C VAL A 248 -6.09 -10.54 7.12
N ASN A 249 -4.87 -10.28 6.62
CA ASN A 249 -4.56 -10.46 5.21
C ASN A 249 -4.73 -11.94 4.80
N GLY A 250 -5.35 -12.15 3.66
CA GLY A 250 -5.41 -13.46 3.01
C GLY A 250 -4.10 -13.84 2.33
N ILE A 251 -4.10 -15.02 1.72
CA ILE A 251 -3.00 -15.52 0.89
C ILE A 251 -3.55 -15.72 -0.51
N ASP A 252 -2.82 -15.26 -1.52
CA ASP A 252 -3.12 -15.56 -2.92
C ASP A 252 -2.74 -17.02 -3.20
N TYR A 253 -3.75 -17.87 -3.34
CA TYR A 253 -3.55 -19.31 -3.59
C TYR A 253 -3.15 -19.64 -5.04
N ASP A 254 -3.26 -18.71 -5.96
CA ASP A 254 -2.76 -18.89 -7.32
C ASP A 254 -1.24 -18.65 -7.35
N GLU A 255 -0.76 -17.62 -6.65
CA GLU A 255 0.66 -17.30 -6.55
C GLU A 255 1.38 -18.23 -5.55
N TYR A 256 0.84 -18.41 -4.34
CA TYR A 256 1.47 -19.20 -3.26
C TYR A 256 0.90 -20.62 -3.18
N ASN A 257 0.96 -21.37 -4.28
CA ASN A 257 0.45 -22.73 -4.36
C ASN A 257 1.60 -23.75 -4.50
N PRO A 258 1.95 -24.50 -3.45
CA PRO A 258 3.05 -25.46 -3.52
C PRO A 258 2.81 -26.62 -4.51
N ALA A 259 1.58 -26.84 -4.97
CA ALA A 259 1.28 -27.86 -5.97
C ALA A 259 1.67 -27.41 -7.39
N THR A 260 1.71 -26.12 -7.65
CA THR A 260 1.98 -25.52 -8.99
C THR A 260 3.18 -24.60 -9.01
N ASP A 261 3.79 -24.30 -7.85
CA ASP A 261 4.92 -23.41 -7.73
C ASP A 261 6.12 -23.93 -8.54
N LYS A 262 6.60 -23.10 -9.45
CA LYS A 262 7.71 -23.42 -10.37
C LYS A 262 9.11 -23.15 -9.77
N TYR A 263 9.18 -22.51 -8.61
CA TYR A 263 10.43 -22.14 -7.95
C TYR A 263 10.91 -23.16 -6.93
N ILE A 264 10.05 -24.10 -6.49
CA ILE A 264 10.45 -25.17 -5.58
C ILE A 264 10.89 -26.41 -6.35
N ASP A 265 11.89 -27.14 -5.83
CA ASP A 265 12.44 -28.34 -6.50
C ASP A 265 11.41 -29.45 -6.68
N LYS A 266 10.55 -29.63 -5.66
CA LYS A 266 9.46 -30.62 -5.69
C LYS A 266 8.15 -30.01 -5.25
N ASN A 267 7.17 -30.02 -6.14
CA ASN A 267 5.82 -29.65 -5.81
C ASN A 267 5.20 -30.62 -4.80
N PHE A 268 4.33 -30.08 -3.94
CA PHE A 268 3.67 -30.89 -2.91
C PHE A 268 2.24 -30.42 -2.63
N SER A 269 1.49 -31.32 -2.05
CA SER A 269 0.13 -31.08 -1.56
C SER A 269 0.01 -31.47 -0.10
N LYS A 270 -1.16 -31.26 0.50
CA LYS A 270 -1.48 -31.72 1.86
C LYS A 270 -1.20 -33.22 2.08
N ALA A 271 -1.34 -34.05 1.03
CA ALA A 271 -1.17 -35.49 1.12
C ALA A 271 0.31 -35.94 1.25
N ASN A 272 1.25 -35.18 0.65
CA ASN A 272 2.65 -35.62 0.53
C ASN A 272 3.70 -34.60 1.06
N PHE A 273 3.27 -33.49 1.67
CA PHE A 273 4.15 -32.38 2.05
C PHE A 273 5.33 -32.81 2.93
N ARG A 274 5.12 -33.75 3.87
CA ARG A 274 6.19 -34.22 4.77
C ARG A 274 7.37 -34.78 4.01
N LYS A 275 7.13 -35.59 2.99
CA LYS A 275 8.16 -36.22 2.16
C LYS A 275 8.80 -35.22 1.21
N GLU A 276 7.97 -34.43 0.51
CA GLU A 276 8.45 -33.54 -0.55
C GLU A 276 9.16 -32.29 0.03
N LYS A 277 8.74 -31.77 1.19
CA LYS A 277 9.48 -30.69 1.88
C LYS A 277 10.89 -31.10 2.31
N VAL A 278 11.13 -32.39 2.63
CA VAL A 278 12.49 -32.87 2.90
C VAL A 278 13.36 -32.78 1.64
N LYS A 279 12.82 -33.09 0.46
CA LYS A 279 13.55 -32.97 -0.80
C LYS A 279 13.87 -31.50 -1.11
N ASN A 280 12.88 -30.60 -0.97
CA ASN A 280 13.09 -29.17 -1.13
C ASN A 280 14.16 -28.63 -0.17
N LYS A 281 14.16 -29.06 1.10
CA LYS A 281 15.18 -28.71 2.08
C LYS A 281 16.57 -29.15 1.62
N THR A 282 16.73 -30.41 1.21
CA THR A 282 18.03 -30.93 0.78
C THR A 282 18.52 -30.30 -0.53
N ALA A 283 17.61 -29.99 -1.45
CA ALA A 283 17.93 -29.21 -2.65
C ALA A 283 18.47 -27.81 -2.29
N LEU A 284 17.77 -27.10 -1.40
CA LEU A 284 18.19 -25.78 -0.94
C LEU A 284 19.52 -25.82 -0.16
N GLN A 285 19.75 -26.83 0.68
CA GLN A 285 21.04 -27.04 1.36
C GLN A 285 22.17 -27.17 0.33
N LYS A 286 21.95 -27.96 -0.73
CA LYS A 286 22.92 -28.13 -1.82
C LYS A 286 23.17 -26.83 -2.58
N GLU A 287 22.14 -26.11 -2.94
CA GLU A 287 22.23 -24.83 -3.67
C GLU A 287 23.03 -23.78 -2.88
N LEU A 288 22.82 -23.72 -1.54
CA LEU A 288 23.50 -22.79 -0.66
C LEU A 288 24.91 -23.27 -0.20
N GLY A 289 25.38 -24.43 -0.65
CA GLY A 289 26.69 -24.97 -0.25
C GLY A 289 26.73 -25.44 1.21
N LEU A 290 25.56 -25.72 1.82
CA LEU A 290 25.46 -26.23 3.18
C LEU A 290 25.61 -27.77 3.19
N GLU A 291 25.89 -28.34 4.38
CA GLU A 291 25.85 -29.80 4.55
C GLU A 291 24.47 -30.36 4.22
N VAL A 292 24.41 -31.25 3.24
CA VAL A 292 23.15 -31.88 2.82
C VAL A 292 22.74 -32.94 3.84
N ASN A 293 21.89 -32.57 4.78
CA ASN A 293 21.42 -33.45 5.84
C ASN A 293 19.93 -33.21 6.15
N PRO A 294 19.04 -34.16 5.81
CA PRO A 294 17.61 -34.00 6.03
C PRO A 294 17.22 -33.93 7.52
N LYS A 295 18.08 -34.40 8.43
CA LYS A 295 17.79 -34.39 9.87
C LYS A 295 18.26 -33.10 10.56
N LYS A 296 19.25 -32.38 10.03
CA LYS A 296 19.66 -31.08 10.58
C LYS A 296 18.54 -30.05 10.48
N MET A 297 18.30 -29.31 11.56
CA MET A 297 17.41 -28.15 11.50
C MET A 297 17.97 -27.12 10.52
N MET A 298 17.10 -26.49 9.75
CA MET A 298 17.44 -25.40 8.86
C MET A 298 16.48 -24.24 9.13
N ILE A 299 17.03 -23.10 9.49
CA ILE A 299 16.28 -21.87 9.72
C ILE A 299 16.62 -20.91 8.57
N GLY A 300 15.61 -20.43 7.88
CA GLY A 300 15.74 -19.46 6.81
C GLY A 300 15.03 -18.17 7.18
N ILE A 301 15.68 -17.02 6.92
CA ILE A 301 15.11 -15.69 7.11
C ILE A 301 15.24 -14.94 5.79
N VAL A 302 14.10 -14.54 5.22
CA VAL A 302 14.02 -13.70 4.02
C VAL A 302 13.25 -12.45 4.38
N SER A 303 13.96 -11.35 4.63
CA SER A 303 13.37 -10.10 5.09
C SER A 303 14.27 -8.91 4.80
N ARG A 304 13.69 -7.70 4.87
CA ARG A 304 14.49 -6.46 4.87
C ARG A 304 15.30 -6.38 6.18
N LEU A 305 16.54 -5.90 6.09
CA LEU A 305 17.40 -5.68 7.25
C LEU A 305 17.03 -4.36 7.94
N THR A 306 15.95 -4.39 8.71
CA THR A 306 15.44 -3.25 9.46
C THR A 306 15.13 -3.63 10.91
N ASP A 307 15.15 -2.66 11.82
CA ASP A 307 14.89 -2.85 13.24
C ASP A 307 13.56 -3.56 13.52
N GLN A 308 12.52 -3.25 12.73
CA GLN A 308 11.21 -3.89 12.83
C GLN A 308 11.22 -5.42 12.63
N LYS A 309 12.31 -6.00 12.13
CA LYS A 309 12.44 -7.45 11.87
C LYS A 309 13.15 -8.20 13.00
N GLY A 310 13.57 -7.49 14.06
CA GLY A 310 14.12 -8.10 15.26
C GLY A 310 15.47 -8.81 15.06
N PHE A 311 16.30 -8.33 14.14
CA PHE A 311 17.64 -8.92 13.93
C PHE A 311 18.55 -8.79 15.16
N ASP A 312 18.37 -7.76 15.96
CA ASP A 312 19.00 -7.56 17.25
C ASP A 312 18.65 -8.68 18.24
N LEU A 313 17.38 -9.09 18.30
CA LEU A 313 16.92 -10.20 19.13
C LEU A 313 17.51 -11.53 18.66
N ILE A 314 17.60 -11.76 17.35
CA ILE A 314 18.22 -12.95 16.78
C ILE A 314 19.70 -12.99 17.14
N SER A 315 20.43 -11.86 17.03
CA SER A 315 21.84 -11.77 17.41
C SER A 315 22.09 -12.15 18.87
N CYS A 316 21.19 -11.74 19.78
CA CYS A 316 21.31 -12.04 21.20
C CYS A 316 21.26 -13.54 21.53
N VAL A 317 20.57 -14.35 20.74
CA VAL A 317 20.37 -15.79 20.97
C VAL A 317 21.16 -16.69 20.02
N MET A 318 21.92 -16.11 19.09
CA MET A 318 22.57 -16.84 18.00
C MET A 318 23.55 -17.89 18.54
N ASP A 319 24.37 -17.59 19.55
CA ASP A 319 25.35 -18.49 20.11
C ASP A 319 24.70 -19.72 20.76
N GLU A 320 23.56 -19.52 21.45
CA GLU A 320 22.78 -20.62 22.04
C GLU A 320 22.11 -21.48 20.96
N MET A 321 21.65 -20.87 19.89
CA MET A 321 21.00 -21.58 18.78
C MET A 321 21.97 -22.42 17.95
N CYS A 322 23.28 -22.10 17.96
CA CYS A 322 24.32 -22.80 17.20
C CYS A 322 24.98 -23.93 17.98
N GLN A 323 24.71 -24.10 19.26
CA GLN A 323 25.16 -25.22 20.09
C GLN A 323 24.24 -26.43 19.93
#